data_9967fc5ce0ef28483da562e71a7f2ea4
#
_entry.id   9967fc5ce0ef28483da562e71a7f2ea4
#
_cell.length_a   1.000
_cell.length_b   1.000
_cell.length_c   1.000
_cell.angle_alpha   90.00
_cell.angle_beta   90.00
_cell.angle_gamma   90.00
#
_symmetry.space_group_name_H-M   'P 1'
#
loop_
_entity.id
_entity.type
_entity.pdbx_description
1 polymer ?
#
loop_
_entity_poly.entity_id
_entity_poly.type
_entity_poly.pdbx_seq_one_letter_code
_entity_poly.pdbx_strand_id
1 'polypeptide(L)'
;MYLYFVFIVFINYLNTIQLFIYNMTELDRDIARDEDIVKTDEGLIFNPYNHLNTEIKLSDVQFILTKYSLPADRIQNMELYRRAFVHRSYTKRPEYENIQQKITIVEKPPDCLPLSTKSNERLEFLGDGILECVTKYLLYRRFPKSNEGFMTEKKIAIVKNEAIGKIALEMGLHKWLILSRNAEEKKTRTNLKKLGCLFESFIGALFLDFNKISVKDEDKWFENVFICGPGFQMAQKFIESVFETHIDWVALIQNDDNYKNILQVKIQKEFKVTPHYLTIEHDIDEGYKMGVYLCLGQPIHSVNIKNAIFLNQFKKGNTELQNSFKAVQDYIVNHDGKIFLFLGEGQHKIKRKAEQIACNEALQFLL
;
A
#
# COMPACT_ATOMS: atom_id res chain seq x y z
N MET A 1 -39.80 -37.60 14.50
CA MET A 1 -38.80 -37.14 15.48
C MET A 1 -37.48 -36.70 14.84
N TYR A 2 -36.93 -37.44 13.88
CA TYR A 2 -35.67 -37.09 13.19
C TYR A 2 -35.76 -35.81 12.32
N LEU A 3 -36.84 -35.63 11.56
CA LEU A 3 -37.08 -34.44 10.75
C LEU A 3 -37.25 -33.16 11.59
N TYR A 4 -37.81 -33.29 12.79
CA TYR A 4 -37.99 -32.15 13.71
C TYR A 4 -36.64 -31.68 14.31
N PHE A 5 -35.75 -32.64 14.59
CA PHE A 5 -34.40 -32.38 15.09
C PHE A 5 -33.53 -31.69 14.02
N VAL A 6 -33.59 -32.17 12.77
CA VAL A 6 -32.87 -31.58 11.64
C VAL A 6 -33.35 -30.14 11.37
N PHE A 7 -34.66 -29.90 11.50
CA PHE A 7 -35.24 -28.58 11.32
C PHE A 7 -34.81 -27.58 12.41
N ILE A 8 -34.74 -28.01 13.68
CA ILE A 8 -34.24 -27.18 14.78
C ILE A 8 -32.73 -26.85 14.62
N VAL A 9 -31.92 -27.84 14.23
CA VAL A 9 -30.50 -27.64 13.96
C VAL A 9 -30.29 -26.64 12.80
N PHE A 10 -31.11 -26.75 11.74
CA PHE A 10 -31.06 -25.84 10.60
C PHE A 10 -31.47 -24.41 10.95
N ILE A 11 -32.53 -24.23 11.76
CA ILE A 11 -32.95 -22.90 12.25
C ILE A 11 -31.87 -22.27 13.15
N ASN A 12 -31.27 -23.06 14.06
CA ASN A 12 -30.18 -22.58 14.91
C ASN A 12 -28.94 -22.21 14.10
N TYR A 13 -28.63 -22.96 13.05
CA TYR A 13 -27.53 -22.64 12.13
C TYR A 13 -27.81 -21.35 11.34
N LEU A 14 -29.02 -21.16 10.83
CA LEU A 14 -29.45 -19.92 10.15
C LEU A 14 -29.40 -18.72 11.09
N ASN A 15 -29.89 -18.85 12.33
CA ASN A 15 -29.82 -17.81 13.34
C ASN A 15 -28.36 -17.47 13.72
N THR A 16 -27.49 -18.47 13.78
CA THR A 16 -26.06 -18.26 14.04
C THR A 16 -25.38 -17.54 12.87
N ILE A 17 -25.71 -17.90 11.63
CA ILE A 17 -25.22 -17.19 10.43
C ILE A 17 -25.76 -15.75 10.40
N GLN A 18 -27.03 -15.55 10.70
CA GLN A 18 -27.65 -14.23 10.72
C GLN A 18 -27.04 -13.35 11.83
N LEU A 19 -26.77 -13.92 13.01
CA LEU A 19 -26.05 -13.25 14.09
C LEU A 19 -24.58 -12.94 13.71
N PHE A 20 -23.94 -13.87 13.00
CA PHE A 20 -22.57 -13.70 12.50
C PHE A 20 -22.51 -12.61 11.42
N ILE A 21 -23.46 -12.58 10.49
CA ILE A 21 -23.59 -11.53 9.47
C ILE A 21 -23.96 -10.19 10.14
N TYR A 22 -24.84 -10.17 11.12
CA TYR A 22 -25.19 -8.98 11.90
C TYR A 22 -23.97 -8.43 12.67
N ASN A 23 -23.22 -9.29 13.33
CA ASN A 23 -21.98 -8.91 14.02
C ASN A 23 -20.87 -8.48 13.05
N MET A 24 -20.80 -9.05 11.85
CA MET A 24 -19.86 -8.59 10.80
C MET A 24 -20.25 -7.21 10.23
N THR A 25 -21.56 -6.90 10.15
CA THR A 25 -21.99 -5.54 9.75
C THR A 25 -21.76 -4.50 10.84
N GLU A 26 -21.63 -4.91 12.11
CA GLU A 26 -21.25 -4.03 13.22
C GLU A 26 -19.73 -3.78 13.32
N LEU A 27 -18.89 -4.66 12.75
CA LEU A 27 -17.42 -4.48 12.71
C LEU A 27 -16.93 -3.42 11.71
N ASP A 28 -17.82 -2.92 10.83
CA ASP A 28 -17.56 -1.78 9.92
C ASP A 28 -17.66 -0.41 10.65
N ARG A 29 -17.40 -0.38 11.97
CA ARG A 29 -17.48 0.83 12.78
C ARG A 29 -16.23 1.67 12.60
N ASP A 30 -16.34 2.65 11.74
CA ASP A 30 -15.33 3.66 11.48
C ASP A 30 -15.10 4.59 12.67
N ILE A 31 -14.09 4.32 13.47
CA ILE A 31 -13.63 5.18 14.60
C ILE A 31 -13.26 6.60 14.10
N ALA A 32 -12.95 6.76 12.84
CA ALA A 32 -12.55 8.05 12.27
C ALA A 32 -13.66 9.12 12.18
N ARG A 33 -14.91 8.76 12.42
CA ARG A 33 -16.04 9.72 12.43
C ARG A 33 -16.03 10.63 13.65
N ASP A 34 -15.32 10.25 14.71
CA ASP A 34 -15.28 11.02 15.96
C ASP A 34 -14.44 12.29 15.81
N GLU A 35 -13.59 12.36 14.79
CA GLU A 35 -12.77 13.54 14.50
C GLU A 35 -13.58 14.77 14.05
N ASP A 36 -14.80 14.56 13.53
CA ASP A 36 -15.72 15.60 13.10
C ASP A 36 -16.71 16.03 14.23
N ILE A 37 -16.52 15.52 15.44
CA ILE A 37 -17.29 15.93 16.63
C ILE A 37 -16.58 17.07 17.31
N VAL A 38 -17.27 18.20 17.43
CA VAL A 38 -16.78 19.39 18.10
C VAL A 38 -17.54 19.57 19.40
N LYS A 39 -16.79 19.83 20.49
CA LYS A 39 -17.39 20.19 21.78
C LYS A 39 -17.67 21.69 21.79
N THR A 40 -18.94 22.05 21.98
CA THR A 40 -19.41 23.43 22.14
C THR A 40 -20.03 23.61 23.53
N ASP A 41 -20.38 24.84 23.89
CA ASP A 41 -21.09 25.14 25.15
C ASP A 41 -22.48 24.46 25.22
N GLU A 42 -23.06 24.15 24.05
CA GLU A 42 -24.36 23.48 23.91
C GLU A 42 -24.26 21.93 23.89
N GLY A 43 -23.04 21.38 23.88
CA GLY A 43 -22.79 19.94 23.89
C GLY A 43 -21.86 19.46 22.76
N LEU A 44 -22.00 18.18 22.38
CA LEU A 44 -21.24 17.58 21.29
C LEU A 44 -21.99 17.74 19.97
N ILE A 45 -21.32 18.32 18.97
CA ILE A 45 -21.90 18.58 17.65
C ILE A 45 -21.09 17.84 16.59
N PHE A 46 -21.75 17.04 15.76
CA PHE A 46 -21.17 16.41 14.59
C PHE A 46 -21.46 17.24 13.34
N ASN A 47 -20.40 17.80 12.75
CA ASN A 47 -20.49 18.62 11.53
C ASN A 47 -19.44 18.20 10.49
N PRO A 48 -19.69 17.17 9.68
CA PRO A 48 -18.78 16.71 8.64
C PRO A 48 -18.93 17.46 7.31
N TYR A 49 -19.93 18.34 7.18
CA TYR A 49 -20.27 18.96 5.91
C TYR A 49 -19.13 19.80 5.33
N ASN A 50 -18.85 19.57 4.03
CA ASN A 50 -17.78 20.21 3.30
C ASN A 50 -18.30 20.65 1.91
N HIS A 51 -18.35 21.94 1.70
CA HIS A 51 -18.85 22.56 0.46
C HIS A 51 -17.90 22.37 -0.75
N LEU A 52 -16.65 21.97 -0.51
CA LEU A 52 -15.70 21.68 -1.58
C LEU A 52 -15.92 20.32 -2.25
N ASN A 53 -16.79 19.49 -1.68
CA ASN A 53 -17.09 18.17 -2.25
C ASN A 53 -17.86 18.30 -3.56
N THR A 54 -17.38 17.64 -4.58
CA THR A 54 -18.03 17.55 -5.89
C THR A 54 -18.22 16.09 -6.28
N GLU A 55 -19.46 15.71 -6.62
CA GLU A 55 -19.75 14.34 -7.04
C GLU A 55 -19.29 14.09 -8.48
N ILE A 56 -18.68 12.92 -8.73
CA ILE A 56 -18.28 12.50 -10.07
C ILE A 56 -19.49 12.23 -10.93
N LYS A 57 -19.47 12.72 -12.16
CA LYS A 57 -20.57 12.56 -13.16
C LYS A 57 -20.23 11.44 -14.14
N LEU A 58 -21.24 10.96 -14.85
CA LEU A 58 -21.08 9.96 -15.90
C LEU A 58 -20.05 10.40 -16.96
N SER A 59 -20.10 11.67 -17.38
CA SER A 59 -19.15 12.23 -18.35
C SER A 59 -17.69 12.18 -17.86
N ASP A 60 -17.47 12.35 -16.56
CA ASP A 60 -16.12 12.30 -15.98
C ASP A 60 -15.58 10.87 -16.00
N VAL A 61 -16.41 9.88 -15.61
CA VAL A 61 -16.02 8.47 -15.66
C VAL A 61 -15.78 8.04 -17.11
N GLN A 62 -16.67 8.44 -18.04
CA GLN A 62 -16.49 8.17 -19.47
C GLN A 62 -15.19 8.75 -20.01
N PHE A 63 -14.85 9.97 -19.63
CA PHE A 63 -13.61 10.61 -20.01
C PHE A 63 -12.39 9.80 -19.50
N ILE A 64 -12.41 9.39 -18.21
CA ILE A 64 -11.35 8.55 -17.64
C ILE A 64 -11.22 7.24 -18.41
N LEU A 65 -12.33 6.51 -18.62
CA LEU A 65 -12.30 5.22 -19.31
C LEU A 65 -11.79 5.35 -20.75
N THR A 66 -12.24 6.37 -21.48
CA THR A 66 -11.81 6.63 -22.87
C THR A 66 -10.33 6.92 -22.92
N LYS A 67 -9.80 7.74 -21.99
CA LYS A 67 -8.37 8.07 -21.92
C LYS A 67 -7.49 6.81 -21.82
N TYR A 68 -7.96 5.79 -21.12
CA TYR A 68 -7.24 4.52 -20.96
C TYR A 68 -7.78 3.39 -21.83
N SER A 69 -8.41 3.74 -22.94
CA SER A 69 -8.85 2.81 -24.01
C SER A 69 -9.87 1.76 -23.57
N LEU A 70 -10.75 2.10 -22.62
CA LEU A 70 -11.88 1.26 -22.24
C LEU A 70 -13.18 1.72 -22.91
N PRO A 71 -14.15 0.80 -23.10
CA PRO A 71 -15.46 1.13 -23.70
C PRO A 71 -16.31 1.96 -22.72
N ALA A 72 -16.26 3.27 -22.86
CA ALA A 72 -16.92 4.22 -21.97
C ALA A 72 -18.47 4.23 -22.10
N ASP A 73 -18.99 3.68 -23.20
CA ASP A 73 -20.44 3.48 -23.43
C ASP A 73 -21.03 2.30 -22.66
N ARG A 74 -20.20 1.49 -22.00
CA ARG A 74 -20.57 0.26 -21.32
C ARG A 74 -20.75 0.41 -19.81
N ILE A 75 -20.68 1.63 -19.27
CA ILE A 75 -20.94 1.89 -17.84
C ILE A 75 -22.40 1.54 -17.53
N GLN A 76 -22.63 0.67 -16.56
CA GLN A 76 -23.95 0.16 -16.19
C GLN A 76 -24.44 0.67 -14.83
N ASN A 77 -23.51 0.85 -13.88
CA ASN A 77 -23.85 1.23 -12.51
C ASN A 77 -23.00 2.39 -12.01
N MET A 78 -23.47 3.60 -12.21
CA MET A 78 -22.78 4.82 -11.80
C MET A 78 -22.61 4.93 -10.27
N GLU A 79 -23.48 4.29 -9.48
CA GLU A 79 -23.42 4.32 -8.01
C GLU A 79 -22.12 3.66 -7.47
N LEU A 80 -21.57 2.67 -8.18
CA LEU A 80 -20.29 2.07 -7.83
C LEU A 80 -19.17 3.11 -7.90
N TYR A 81 -19.14 3.91 -8.98
CA TYR A 81 -18.14 4.96 -9.14
C TYR A 81 -18.34 6.10 -8.14
N ARG A 82 -19.58 6.56 -7.91
CA ARG A 82 -19.85 7.56 -6.86
C ARG A 82 -19.34 7.10 -5.51
N ARG A 83 -19.66 5.84 -5.14
CA ARG A 83 -19.21 5.26 -3.89
C ARG A 83 -17.68 5.13 -3.80
N ALA A 84 -16.97 4.85 -4.90
CA ALA A 84 -15.51 4.77 -4.91
C ALA A 84 -14.83 6.06 -4.43
N PHE A 85 -15.50 7.20 -4.57
CA PHE A 85 -14.98 8.51 -4.15
C PHE A 85 -15.40 8.94 -2.74
N VAL A 86 -16.18 8.15 -2.01
CA VAL A 86 -16.65 8.51 -0.67
C VAL A 86 -15.64 8.05 0.38
N HIS A 87 -14.89 9.00 0.95
CA HIS A 87 -14.04 8.73 2.11
C HIS A 87 -14.89 8.46 3.36
N ARG A 88 -14.44 7.58 4.24
CA ARG A 88 -15.15 7.19 5.46
C ARG A 88 -15.58 8.37 6.36
N SER A 89 -14.82 9.48 6.35
CA SER A 89 -15.16 10.67 7.12
C SER A 89 -16.48 11.33 6.68
N TYR A 90 -16.99 11.05 5.47
CA TYR A 90 -18.23 11.62 4.95
C TYR A 90 -19.41 10.64 4.95
N THR A 91 -19.45 9.77 5.96
CA THR A 91 -20.51 8.79 6.14
C THR A 91 -21.40 9.13 7.33
N LYS A 92 -22.67 8.67 7.28
CA LYS A 92 -23.62 8.84 8.37
C LYS A 92 -23.12 8.10 9.62
N ARG A 93 -23.28 8.72 10.78
CA ARG A 93 -23.10 8.03 12.07
C ARG A 93 -24.34 7.19 12.41
N PRO A 94 -24.18 6.05 13.10
CA PRO A 94 -25.31 5.31 13.63
C PRO A 94 -26.15 6.16 14.59
N GLU A 95 -27.47 6.15 14.42
CA GLU A 95 -28.37 6.98 15.20
C GLU A 95 -28.32 6.65 16.71
N TYR A 96 -28.21 5.37 17.05
CA TYR A 96 -28.10 4.93 18.45
C TYR A 96 -26.84 5.46 19.14
N GLU A 97 -25.70 5.58 18.45
CA GLU A 97 -24.46 6.15 18.99
C GLU A 97 -24.62 7.65 19.27
N ASN A 98 -25.31 8.36 18.35
CA ASN A 98 -25.58 9.78 18.54
C ASN A 98 -26.47 10.02 19.76
N ILE A 99 -27.51 9.19 19.96
CA ILE A 99 -28.39 9.27 21.12
C ILE A 99 -27.62 8.94 22.40
N GLN A 100 -26.83 7.86 22.41
CA GLN A 100 -26.06 7.41 23.57
C GLN A 100 -25.03 8.47 24.02
N GLN A 101 -24.35 9.09 23.07
CA GLN A 101 -23.33 10.09 23.33
C GLN A 101 -23.87 11.53 23.38
N LYS A 102 -25.17 11.71 23.22
CA LYS A 102 -25.84 13.04 23.16
C LYS A 102 -25.20 13.97 22.12
N ILE A 103 -24.95 13.41 20.93
CA ILE A 103 -24.36 14.15 19.80
C ILE A 103 -25.50 14.73 18.94
N THR A 104 -25.47 16.04 18.74
CA THR A 104 -26.37 16.73 17.81
C THR A 104 -25.76 16.74 16.42
N ILE A 105 -26.51 16.26 15.42
CA ILE A 105 -26.09 16.30 14.01
C ILE A 105 -26.51 17.65 13.43
N VAL A 106 -25.57 18.35 12.80
CA VAL A 106 -25.86 19.60 12.09
C VAL A 106 -26.77 19.31 10.89
N GLU A 107 -27.77 20.16 10.66
CA GLU A 107 -28.60 20.10 9.46
C GLU A 107 -27.74 20.33 8.21
N LYS A 108 -28.05 19.57 7.13
CA LYS A 108 -27.29 19.64 5.89
C LYS A 108 -27.36 21.03 5.26
N PRO A 109 -26.24 21.76 5.09
CA PRO A 109 -26.21 23.01 4.36
C PRO A 109 -26.68 22.83 2.90
N PRO A 110 -27.35 23.83 2.29
CA PRO A 110 -27.88 23.73 0.92
C PRO A 110 -26.79 23.44 -0.14
N ASP A 111 -25.59 23.96 0.07
CA ASP A 111 -24.42 23.83 -0.81
C ASP A 111 -23.58 22.58 -0.59
N CYS A 112 -23.96 21.72 0.36
CA CYS A 112 -23.26 20.49 0.67
C CYS A 112 -23.97 19.24 0.14
N LEU A 113 -23.18 18.22 -0.21
CA LEU A 113 -23.68 16.90 -0.56
C LEU A 113 -24.30 16.20 0.66
N PRO A 114 -25.30 15.30 0.47
CA PRO A 114 -25.80 14.48 1.57
C PRO A 114 -24.72 13.49 2.05
N LEU A 115 -24.74 13.14 3.34
CA LEU A 115 -23.86 12.11 3.88
C LEU A 115 -24.22 10.75 3.29
N SER A 116 -23.18 10.01 2.91
CA SER A 116 -23.31 8.67 2.37
C SER A 116 -23.57 7.64 3.48
N THR A 117 -24.21 6.53 3.12
CA THR A 117 -24.43 5.41 4.06
C THR A 117 -23.22 4.51 4.19
N LYS A 118 -22.36 4.47 3.16
CA LYS A 118 -21.20 3.56 3.08
C LYS A 118 -20.01 4.27 2.46
N SER A 119 -18.82 3.97 2.97
CA SER A 119 -17.54 4.44 2.43
C SER A 119 -17.06 3.60 1.23
N ASN A 120 -15.91 3.98 0.71
CA ASN A 120 -15.22 3.29 -0.39
C ASN A 120 -14.36 2.09 0.07
N GLU A 121 -14.19 1.86 1.37
CA GLU A 121 -13.23 0.87 1.91
C GLU A 121 -13.41 -0.56 1.38
N ARG A 122 -14.67 -0.99 1.20
CA ARG A 122 -14.91 -2.32 0.61
C ARG A 122 -14.53 -2.41 -0.89
N LEU A 123 -14.64 -1.30 -1.62
CA LEU A 123 -14.17 -1.22 -3.01
C LEU A 123 -12.63 -1.15 -3.06
N GLU A 124 -12.02 -0.43 -2.14
CA GLU A 124 -10.57 -0.40 -1.92
C GLU A 124 -10.01 -1.81 -1.69
N PHE A 125 -10.57 -2.54 -0.73
CA PHE A 125 -10.18 -3.92 -0.44
C PHE A 125 -10.22 -4.84 -1.68
N LEU A 126 -11.30 -4.74 -2.47
CA LEU A 126 -11.44 -5.53 -3.70
C LEU A 126 -10.44 -5.09 -4.76
N GLY A 127 -10.30 -3.78 -4.94
CA GLY A 127 -9.43 -3.19 -5.96
C GLY A 127 -7.94 -3.44 -5.70
N ASP A 128 -7.50 -3.43 -4.44
CA ASP A 128 -6.13 -3.80 -4.05
C ASP A 128 -5.78 -5.21 -4.53
N GLY A 129 -6.64 -6.21 -4.26
CA GLY A 129 -6.43 -7.58 -4.72
C GLY A 129 -6.34 -7.70 -6.25
N ILE A 130 -7.18 -6.95 -6.98
CA ILE A 130 -7.17 -6.93 -8.45
C ILE A 130 -5.89 -6.26 -8.96
N LEU A 131 -5.53 -5.10 -8.40
CA LEU A 131 -4.32 -4.36 -8.74
C LEU A 131 -3.07 -5.21 -8.53
N GLU A 132 -2.98 -5.89 -7.40
CA GLU A 132 -1.86 -6.77 -7.08
C GLU A 132 -1.76 -7.94 -8.07
N CYS A 133 -2.87 -8.61 -8.38
CA CYS A 133 -2.90 -9.72 -9.32
C CYS A 133 -2.47 -9.27 -10.73
N VAL A 134 -3.05 -8.19 -11.23
CA VAL A 134 -2.74 -7.64 -12.56
C VAL A 134 -1.29 -7.20 -12.64
N THR A 135 -0.77 -6.52 -11.61
CA THR A 135 0.62 -6.07 -11.58
C THR A 135 1.60 -7.24 -11.62
N LYS A 136 1.34 -8.30 -10.83
CA LYS A 136 2.17 -9.52 -10.85
C LYS A 136 2.16 -10.17 -12.23
N TYR A 137 0.99 -10.28 -12.87
CA TYR A 137 0.85 -10.84 -14.20
C TYR A 137 1.56 -9.99 -15.27
N LEU A 138 1.44 -8.66 -15.20
CA LEU A 138 2.14 -7.73 -16.09
C LEU A 138 3.67 -7.89 -15.96
N LEU A 139 4.22 -7.90 -14.76
CA LEU A 139 5.66 -8.06 -14.51
C LEU A 139 6.16 -9.43 -14.97
N TYR A 140 5.41 -10.51 -14.73
CA TYR A 140 5.74 -11.85 -15.18
C TYR A 140 5.88 -11.91 -16.72
N ARG A 141 4.96 -11.29 -17.46
CA ARG A 141 5.02 -11.22 -18.93
C ARG A 141 6.13 -10.28 -19.43
N ARG A 142 6.33 -9.15 -18.74
CA ARG A 142 7.28 -8.12 -19.17
C ARG A 142 8.74 -8.53 -18.94
N PHE A 143 9.00 -9.31 -17.91
CA PHE A 143 10.35 -9.72 -17.50
C PHE A 143 10.52 -11.24 -17.45
N PRO A 144 10.42 -11.95 -18.60
CA PRO A 144 10.36 -13.42 -18.62
C PRO A 144 11.67 -14.11 -18.18
N LYS A 145 12.78 -13.37 -18.11
CA LYS A 145 14.08 -13.87 -17.67
C LYS A 145 14.44 -13.48 -16.24
N SER A 146 13.63 -12.68 -15.58
CA SER A 146 13.89 -12.20 -14.23
C SER A 146 13.40 -13.21 -13.18
N ASN A 147 14.08 -13.23 -12.03
CA ASN A 147 13.68 -14.08 -10.90
C ASN A 147 12.53 -13.47 -10.09
N GLU A 148 11.99 -14.24 -9.16
CA GLU A 148 10.89 -13.84 -8.28
C GLU A 148 11.24 -12.62 -7.42
N GLY A 149 12.46 -12.54 -6.89
CA GLY A 149 12.91 -11.42 -6.06
C GLY A 149 12.86 -10.07 -6.80
N PHE A 150 13.34 -10.04 -8.05
CA PHE A 150 13.25 -8.86 -8.91
C PHE A 150 11.79 -8.44 -9.14
N MET A 151 10.93 -9.41 -9.52
CA MET A 151 9.51 -9.11 -9.78
C MET A 151 8.79 -8.60 -8.52
N THR A 152 9.09 -9.18 -7.37
CA THR A 152 8.53 -8.74 -6.08
C THR A 152 8.96 -7.32 -5.72
N GLU A 153 10.22 -6.99 -5.91
CA GLU A 153 10.75 -5.65 -5.68
C GLU A 153 10.08 -4.61 -6.58
N LYS A 154 10.00 -4.89 -7.89
CA LYS A 154 9.37 -3.98 -8.84
C LYS A 154 7.86 -3.87 -8.59
N LYS A 155 7.18 -4.96 -8.21
CA LYS A 155 5.79 -4.93 -7.75
C LYS A 155 5.62 -3.96 -6.59
N ILE A 156 6.42 -4.08 -5.52
CA ILE A 156 6.34 -3.19 -4.35
C ILE A 156 6.56 -1.73 -4.75
N ALA A 157 7.50 -1.46 -5.64
CA ALA A 157 7.77 -0.09 -6.09
C ALA A 157 6.58 0.53 -6.85
N ILE A 158 5.86 -0.28 -7.65
CA ILE A 158 4.72 0.16 -8.45
C ILE A 158 3.47 0.35 -7.59
N VAL A 159 3.11 -0.65 -6.74
CA VAL A 159 1.81 -0.67 -6.05
C VAL A 159 1.82 -0.05 -4.65
N LYS A 160 2.94 0.46 -4.15
CA LYS A 160 2.93 1.19 -2.88
C LYS A 160 2.01 2.40 -2.97
N ASN A 161 1.22 2.65 -1.92
CA ASN A 161 0.18 3.68 -1.91
C ASN A 161 0.67 5.07 -2.36
N GLU A 162 1.92 5.44 -2.04
CA GLU A 162 2.47 6.72 -2.49
C GLU A 162 2.73 6.76 -4.01
N ALA A 163 3.09 5.64 -4.62
CA ALA A 163 3.33 5.58 -6.07
C ALA A 163 2.01 5.62 -6.85
N ILE A 164 1.05 4.75 -6.49
CA ILE A 164 -0.28 4.76 -7.12
C ILE A 164 -1.06 6.03 -6.77
N GLY A 165 -0.80 6.62 -5.60
CA GLY A 165 -1.36 7.92 -5.21
C GLY A 165 -0.87 9.09 -6.08
N LYS A 166 0.39 9.08 -6.52
CA LYS A 166 0.89 10.04 -7.52
C LYS A 166 0.15 9.88 -8.85
N ILE A 167 -0.03 8.65 -9.31
CA ILE A 167 -0.81 8.35 -10.50
C ILE A 167 -2.25 8.87 -10.37
N ALA A 168 -2.91 8.60 -9.24
CA ALA A 168 -4.26 9.12 -8.97
C ALA A 168 -4.33 10.66 -9.00
N LEU A 169 -3.30 11.32 -8.49
CA LEU A 169 -3.17 12.78 -8.51
C LEU A 169 -3.03 13.30 -9.95
N GLU A 170 -2.14 12.69 -10.75
CA GLU A 170 -1.92 13.02 -12.16
C GLU A 170 -3.15 12.75 -13.03
N MET A 171 -3.91 11.70 -12.71
CA MET A 171 -5.22 11.42 -13.31
C MET A 171 -6.28 12.46 -12.93
N GLY A 172 -6.05 13.24 -11.87
CA GLY A 172 -6.99 14.24 -11.36
C GLY A 172 -8.13 13.65 -10.51
N LEU A 173 -8.01 12.40 -10.02
CA LEU A 173 -9.08 11.73 -9.25
C LEU A 173 -9.40 12.45 -7.94
N HIS A 174 -8.44 13.13 -7.34
CA HIS A 174 -8.60 13.90 -6.11
C HIS A 174 -9.71 14.95 -6.15
N LYS A 175 -10.08 15.43 -7.34
CA LYS A 175 -11.12 16.45 -7.54
C LYS A 175 -12.49 16.00 -7.07
N TRP A 176 -12.77 14.71 -7.18
CA TRP A 176 -14.07 14.12 -6.83
C TRP A 176 -14.05 13.39 -5.48
N LEU A 177 -12.91 13.42 -4.75
CA LEU A 177 -12.84 12.80 -3.43
C LEU A 177 -13.76 13.53 -2.44
N ILE A 178 -14.75 12.81 -1.92
CA ILE A 178 -15.76 13.32 -0.99
C ILE A 178 -15.29 13.01 0.43
N LEU A 179 -15.05 14.05 1.23
CA LEU A 179 -14.51 13.93 2.59
C LEU A 179 -15.04 15.02 3.51
N SER A 180 -14.96 14.81 4.82
CA SER A 180 -15.42 15.77 5.81
C SER A 180 -14.57 17.04 5.82
N ARG A 181 -15.12 18.10 6.43
CA ARG A 181 -14.42 19.36 6.62
C ARG A 181 -13.11 19.18 7.39
N ASN A 182 -13.10 18.42 8.46
CA ASN A 182 -11.89 18.13 9.24
C ASN A 182 -10.83 17.41 8.40
N ALA A 183 -11.24 16.40 7.62
CA ALA A 183 -10.35 15.69 6.72
C ALA A 183 -9.79 16.60 5.61
N GLU A 184 -10.58 17.58 5.13
CA GLU A 184 -10.11 18.61 4.18
C GLU A 184 -9.04 19.50 4.81
N GLU A 185 -9.29 20.01 6.03
CA GLU A 185 -8.34 20.83 6.78
C GLU A 185 -7.01 20.11 7.04
N LYS A 186 -7.06 18.77 7.24
CA LYS A 186 -5.88 17.89 7.35
C LYS A 186 -5.22 17.57 6.00
N LYS A 187 -5.64 18.21 4.89
CA LYS A 187 -5.12 18.01 3.53
C LYS A 187 -5.23 16.55 3.02
N THR A 188 -6.26 15.83 3.45
CA THR A 188 -6.51 14.44 3.04
C THR A 188 -6.69 14.31 1.53
N ARG A 189 -7.31 15.31 0.87
CA ARG A 189 -7.52 15.36 -0.59
C ARG A 189 -6.24 15.27 -1.42
N THR A 190 -5.11 15.69 -0.89
CA THR A 190 -3.79 15.66 -1.56
C THR A 190 -2.83 14.66 -0.93
N ASN A 191 -3.26 13.90 0.07
CA ASN A 191 -2.44 12.88 0.72
C ASN A 191 -2.28 11.66 -0.21
N LEU A 192 -1.04 11.38 -0.63
CA LEU A 192 -0.74 10.33 -1.61
C LEU A 192 -1.20 8.94 -1.15
N LYS A 193 -1.13 8.62 0.16
CA LYS A 193 -1.62 7.34 0.66
C LYS A 193 -3.13 7.21 0.47
N LYS A 194 -3.88 8.28 0.78
CA LYS A 194 -5.33 8.29 0.59
C LYS A 194 -5.75 8.30 -0.87
N LEU A 195 -4.94 8.91 -1.73
CA LEU A 195 -5.15 8.84 -3.17
C LEU A 195 -4.80 7.45 -3.74
N GLY A 196 -3.87 6.72 -3.15
CA GLY A 196 -3.65 5.30 -3.45
C GLY A 196 -4.90 4.47 -3.17
N CYS A 197 -5.47 4.59 -1.97
CA CYS A 197 -6.73 3.94 -1.58
C CYS A 197 -7.89 4.32 -2.53
N LEU A 198 -7.95 5.58 -2.97
CA LEU A 198 -8.92 6.04 -3.95
C LEU A 198 -8.76 5.34 -5.31
N PHE A 199 -7.53 5.19 -5.78
CA PHE A 199 -7.23 4.50 -7.03
C PHE A 199 -7.67 3.03 -7.00
N GLU A 200 -7.36 2.34 -5.90
CA GLU A 200 -7.81 0.97 -5.64
C GLU A 200 -9.34 0.89 -5.61
N SER A 201 -10.01 1.81 -4.93
CA SER A 201 -11.48 1.88 -4.90
C SER A 201 -12.09 2.07 -6.28
N PHE A 202 -11.47 2.88 -7.14
CA PHE A 202 -11.91 3.09 -8.51
C PHE A 202 -11.77 1.80 -9.33
N ILE A 203 -10.68 1.05 -9.18
CA ILE A 203 -10.49 -0.28 -9.80
C ILE A 203 -11.58 -1.26 -9.33
N GLY A 204 -11.88 -1.28 -8.04
CA GLY A 204 -12.94 -2.13 -7.49
C GLY A 204 -14.32 -1.82 -8.07
N ALA A 205 -14.65 -0.53 -8.23
CA ALA A 205 -15.88 -0.09 -8.87
C ALA A 205 -15.93 -0.50 -10.35
N LEU A 206 -14.86 -0.27 -11.09
CA LEU A 206 -14.71 -0.66 -12.49
C LEU A 206 -14.90 -2.17 -12.68
N PHE A 207 -14.26 -2.98 -11.85
CA PHE A 207 -14.37 -4.44 -11.87
C PHE A 207 -15.82 -4.89 -11.71
N LEU A 208 -16.52 -4.37 -10.68
CA LEU A 208 -17.90 -4.75 -10.39
C LEU A 208 -18.86 -4.28 -11.49
N ASP A 209 -18.67 -3.08 -12.03
CA ASP A 209 -19.53 -2.53 -13.08
C ASP A 209 -19.46 -3.39 -14.34
N PHE A 210 -18.27 -3.76 -14.78
CA PHE A 210 -18.12 -4.60 -15.96
C PHE A 210 -18.45 -6.09 -15.73
N ASN A 211 -18.51 -6.54 -14.48
CA ASN A 211 -18.99 -7.90 -14.16
C ASN A 211 -20.54 -8.02 -14.17
N LYS A 212 -21.27 -6.92 -14.29
CA LYS A 212 -22.75 -6.92 -14.26
C LYS A 212 -23.34 -7.58 -13.02
N ILE A 213 -22.64 -7.55 -11.89
CA ILE A 213 -23.17 -8.10 -10.66
C ILE A 213 -24.28 -7.16 -10.17
N SER A 214 -25.51 -7.57 -10.39
CA SER A 214 -26.66 -6.97 -9.73
C SER A 214 -26.65 -7.39 -8.28
N VAL A 215 -26.11 -6.57 -7.40
CA VAL A 215 -26.28 -6.73 -5.96
C VAL A 215 -27.70 -6.24 -5.65
N LYS A 216 -28.70 -6.98 -6.07
CA LYS A 216 -30.07 -6.76 -5.65
C LYS A 216 -30.38 -7.70 -4.50
N ASP A 217 -30.52 -7.04 -3.37
CA ASP A 217 -31.33 -7.36 -2.22
C ASP A 217 -31.03 -8.64 -1.41
N GLU A 218 -31.62 -8.58 -0.23
CA GLU A 218 -31.48 -9.57 0.83
C GLU A 218 -32.17 -10.90 0.52
N ASP A 219 -33.15 -10.90 -0.41
CA ASP A 219 -34.02 -12.06 -0.64
C ASP A 219 -33.68 -12.87 -1.90
N LYS A 220 -32.85 -12.33 -2.82
CA LYS A 220 -32.52 -12.97 -4.10
C LYS A 220 -31.03 -13.06 -4.41
N TRP A 221 -30.19 -12.81 -3.46
CA TRP A 221 -28.76 -12.73 -3.70
C TRP A 221 -28.13 -14.04 -4.21
N PHE A 222 -28.79 -15.18 -4.02
CA PHE A 222 -28.37 -16.46 -4.60
C PHE A 222 -28.80 -16.65 -6.07
N GLU A 223 -29.84 -15.99 -6.54
CA GLU A 223 -30.33 -16.16 -7.91
C GLU A 223 -29.43 -15.47 -8.95
N ASN A 224 -28.68 -14.43 -8.53
CA ASN A 224 -27.86 -13.61 -9.43
C ASN A 224 -26.40 -13.48 -8.98
N VAL A 225 -25.97 -14.36 -8.11
CA VAL A 225 -24.79 -14.13 -7.27
C VAL A 225 -23.49 -14.08 -8.03
N PHE A 226 -23.34 -14.78 -9.14
CA PHE A 226 -22.04 -14.89 -9.79
C PHE A 226 -22.14 -14.96 -11.31
N ILE A 227 -22.74 -13.94 -11.92
CA ILE A 227 -22.52 -13.74 -13.35
C ILE A 227 -21.15 -13.11 -13.51
N CYS A 228 -20.14 -13.93 -13.77
CA CYS A 228 -18.82 -13.44 -14.14
C CYS A 228 -18.89 -12.77 -15.51
N GLY A 229 -18.73 -11.45 -15.52
CA GLY A 229 -18.56 -10.68 -16.75
C GLY A 229 -17.06 -10.43 -17.06
N PRO A 230 -16.74 -9.57 -18.04
CA PRO A 230 -15.38 -9.23 -18.44
C PRO A 230 -14.68 -8.25 -17.47
N GLY A 231 -15.16 -8.09 -16.24
CA GLY A 231 -14.65 -7.09 -15.29
C GLY A 231 -13.15 -7.23 -15.02
N PHE A 232 -12.64 -8.44 -14.89
CA PHE A 232 -11.21 -8.66 -14.70
C PHE A 232 -10.39 -8.21 -15.92
N GLN A 233 -10.84 -8.55 -17.13
CA GLN A 233 -10.17 -8.13 -18.36
C GLN A 233 -10.20 -6.61 -18.54
N MET A 234 -11.30 -5.96 -18.16
CA MET A 234 -11.42 -4.51 -18.21
C MET A 234 -10.53 -3.84 -17.16
N ALA A 235 -10.50 -4.35 -15.94
CA ALA A 235 -9.59 -3.89 -14.90
C ALA A 235 -8.12 -4.09 -15.31
N GLN A 236 -7.78 -5.24 -15.90
CA GLN A 236 -6.44 -5.49 -16.42
C GLN A 236 -6.07 -4.47 -17.49
N LYS A 237 -6.92 -4.27 -18.49
CA LYS A 237 -6.68 -3.30 -19.57
C LYS A 237 -6.52 -1.88 -19.04
N PHE A 238 -7.34 -1.49 -18.08
CA PHE A 238 -7.25 -0.18 -17.42
C PHE A 238 -5.91 -0.02 -16.70
N ILE A 239 -5.54 -0.95 -15.82
CA ILE A 239 -4.30 -0.89 -15.04
C ILE A 239 -3.08 -0.88 -15.96
N GLU A 240 -3.03 -1.77 -16.95
CA GLU A 240 -1.92 -1.82 -17.90
C GLU A 240 -1.80 -0.50 -18.68
N SER A 241 -2.90 0.07 -19.17
CA SER A 241 -2.90 1.35 -19.88
C SER A 241 -2.47 2.53 -18.99
N VAL A 242 -2.92 2.55 -17.73
CA VAL A 242 -2.48 3.55 -16.75
C VAL A 242 -0.99 3.42 -16.49
N PHE A 243 -0.48 2.22 -16.27
CA PHE A 243 0.95 1.99 -16.00
C PHE A 243 1.83 2.35 -17.18
N GLU A 244 1.43 2.01 -18.42
CA GLU A 244 2.18 2.44 -19.61
C GLU A 244 2.21 3.95 -19.79
N THR A 245 1.18 4.64 -19.32
CA THR A 245 1.10 6.11 -19.41
C THR A 245 1.93 6.82 -18.34
N HIS A 246 2.00 6.28 -17.12
CA HIS A 246 2.51 6.99 -15.94
C HIS A 246 3.81 6.42 -15.37
N ILE A 247 4.22 5.19 -15.73
CA ILE A 247 5.44 4.57 -15.20
C ILE A 247 6.58 4.75 -16.19
N ASP A 248 7.66 5.37 -15.73
CA ASP A 248 8.94 5.30 -16.43
C ASP A 248 9.60 3.93 -16.16
N TRP A 249 9.39 2.99 -17.07
CA TRP A 249 9.92 1.65 -16.97
C TRP A 249 11.45 1.58 -17.00
N VAL A 250 12.11 2.53 -17.67
CA VAL A 250 13.57 2.59 -17.74
C VAL A 250 14.10 3.01 -16.37
N ALA A 251 13.58 4.09 -15.82
CA ALA A 251 13.96 4.54 -14.48
C ALA A 251 13.64 3.48 -13.41
N LEU A 252 12.51 2.78 -13.51
CA LEU A 252 12.13 1.70 -12.58
C LEU A 252 13.13 0.54 -12.59
N ILE A 253 13.72 0.21 -13.76
CA ILE A 253 14.71 -0.86 -13.88
C ILE A 253 16.08 -0.38 -13.40
N GLN A 254 16.46 0.85 -13.74
CA GLN A 254 17.77 1.40 -13.43
C GLN A 254 17.91 1.80 -11.96
N ASN A 255 16.85 2.31 -11.34
CA ASN A 255 16.82 2.70 -9.94
C ASN A 255 16.58 1.47 -9.07
N ASP A 256 17.65 0.76 -8.77
CA ASP A 256 17.64 -0.30 -7.77
C ASP A 256 18.05 0.29 -6.41
N ASP A 257 17.10 1.00 -5.78
CA ASP A 257 17.30 1.64 -4.46
C ASP A 257 17.36 0.63 -3.31
N ASN A 258 17.33 -0.67 -3.61
CA ASN A 258 17.34 -1.73 -2.59
C ASN A 258 18.78 -2.24 -2.35
N TYR A 259 19.70 -1.32 -2.14
CA TYR A 259 21.11 -1.61 -1.91
C TYR A 259 21.34 -2.62 -0.79
N LYS A 260 20.48 -2.59 0.25
CA LYS A 260 20.54 -3.55 1.36
C LYS A 260 20.32 -4.99 0.89
N ASN A 261 19.35 -5.23 0.04
CA ASN A 261 19.07 -6.56 -0.50
C ASN A 261 20.17 -6.99 -1.48
N ILE A 262 20.62 -6.10 -2.34
CA ILE A 262 21.71 -6.37 -3.30
C ILE A 262 22.98 -6.79 -2.56
N LEU A 263 23.38 -6.01 -1.56
CA LEU A 263 24.57 -6.31 -0.76
C LEU A 263 24.43 -7.63 0.00
N GLN A 264 23.25 -7.88 0.62
CA GLN A 264 22.97 -9.10 1.34
C GLN A 264 23.07 -10.32 0.42
N VAL A 265 22.45 -10.29 -0.75
CA VAL A 265 22.50 -11.39 -1.74
C VAL A 265 23.96 -11.66 -2.18
N LYS A 266 24.75 -10.61 -2.47
CA LYS A 266 26.15 -10.75 -2.84
C LYS A 266 26.97 -11.39 -1.71
N ILE A 267 26.83 -10.89 -0.48
CA ILE A 267 27.57 -11.43 0.69
C ILE A 267 27.17 -12.88 0.97
N GLN A 268 25.86 -13.19 0.91
CA GLN A 268 25.38 -14.57 1.10
C GLN A 268 25.89 -15.52 0.02
N LYS A 269 25.98 -15.06 -1.23
CA LYS A 269 26.53 -15.87 -2.32
C LYS A 269 27.99 -16.22 -2.09
N GLU A 270 28.82 -15.24 -1.70
CA GLU A 270 30.26 -15.41 -1.56
C GLU A 270 30.66 -16.04 -0.23
N PHE A 271 30.09 -15.62 0.90
CA PHE A 271 30.50 -15.98 2.25
C PHE A 271 29.50 -16.83 3.02
N LYS A 272 28.30 -17.07 2.51
CA LYS A 272 27.21 -17.85 3.15
C LYS A 272 26.74 -17.27 4.50
N VAL A 273 26.96 -15.97 4.73
CA VAL A 273 26.52 -15.21 5.91
C VAL A 273 25.75 -13.98 5.51
N THR A 274 25.10 -13.35 6.47
CA THR A 274 24.41 -12.05 6.28
C THR A 274 25.26 -10.91 6.84
N PRO A 275 25.25 -9.72 6.23
CA PRO A 275 25.88 -8.53 6.80
C PRO A 275 25.18 -8.08 8.07
N HIS A 276 25.90 -7.44 8.97
CA HIS A 276 25.38 -6.86 10.20
C HIS A 276 25.24 -5.34 10.07
N TYR A 277 24.15 -4.79 10.60
CA TYR A 277 23.84 -3.36 10.57
C TYR A 277 23.89 -2.82 11.99
N LEU A 278 24.90 -2.00 12.30
CA LEU A 278 25.10 -1.47 13.64
C LEU A 278 25.00 0.05 13.63
N THR A 279 24.41 0.59 14.69
CA THR A 279 24.36 2.04 14.88
C THR A 279 25.73 2.51 15.34
N ILE A 280 26.37 3.39 14.58
CA ILE A 280 27.63 4.02 14.94
C ILE A 280 27.36 5.20 15.87
N GLU A 281 26.40 6.04 15.49
CA GLU A 281 26.01 7.24 16.22
C GLU A 281 24.50 7.52 16.01
N HIS A 282 23.88 8.14 16.99
CA HIS A 282 22.50 8.61 16.90
C HIS A 282 22.41 9.99 17.55
N ASP A 283 22.03 10.97 16.75
CA ASP A 283 21.78 12.34 17.18
C ASP A 283 20.31 12.72 16.90
N ILE A 284 19.74 13.61 17.72
CA ILE A 284 18.34 13.99 17.61
C ILE A 284 18.09 14.82 16.33
N ASP A 285 19.04 15.66 15.95
CA ASP A 285 18.92 16.57 14.82
C ASP A 285 19.43 15.94 13.52
N GLU A 286 20.55 15.21 13.58
CA GLU A 286 21.19 14.58 12.42
C GLU A 286 20.66 13.18 12.12
N GLY A 287 20.05 12.51 13.08
CA GLY A 287 19.44 11.20 12.97
C GLY A 287 20.41 10.05 13.23
N TYR A 288 20.32 8.99 12.43
CA TYR A 288 21.08 7.75 12.62
C TYR A 288 22.26 7.71 11.67
N LYS A 289 23.47 7.46 12.22
CA LYS A 289 24.64 7.03 11.49
C LYS A 289 24.76 5.52 11.61
N MET A 290 24.56 4.81 10.51
CA MET A 290 24.55 3.34 10.45
C MET A 290 25.80 2.84 9.74
N GLY A 291 26.41 1.78 10.27
CA GLY A 291 27.49 1.06 9.63
C GLY A 291 27.04 -0.33 9.18
N VAL A 292 27.56 -0.80 8.06
CA VAL A 292 27.39 -2.17 7.59
C VAL A 292 28.69 -2.94 7.74
N TYR A 293 28.60 -4.13 8.33
CA TYR A 293 29.76 -4.94 8.73
C TYR A 293 29.63 -6.39 8.23
N LEU A 294 30.79 -6.98 7.90
CA LEU A 294 30.90 -8.41 7.64
C LEU A 294 31.68 -9.05 8.80
N CYS A 295 31.06 -10.02 9.48
CA CYS A 295 31.67 -10.77 10.59
C CYS A 295 31.66 -12.24 10.22
N LEU A 296 32.90 -12.85 10.19
CA LEU A 296 33.10 -14.24 9.85
C LEU A 296 33.92 -14.94 10.93
N GLY A 297 33.66 -16.23 11.14
CA GLY A 297 34.40 -17.09 12.06
C GLY A 297 34.22 -16.77 13.54
N GLN A 298 33.41 -15.79 13.90
CA GLN A 298 33.15 -15.38 15.29
C GLN A 298 31.73 -14.72 15.39
N PRO A 299 31.11 -14.78 16.57
CA PRO A 299 29.80 -14.16 16.77
C PRO A 299 29.94 -12.63 16.89
N ILE A 300 28.97 -11.88 16.30
CA ILE A 300 29.01 -10.40 16.27
C ILE A 300 29.04 -9.76 17.66
N HIS A 301 28.44 -10.37 18.67
CA HIS A 301 28.41 -9.85 20.03
C HIS A 301 29.74 -9.98 20.76
N SER A 302 30.69 -10.73 20.22
CA SER A 302 32.05 -10.89 20.80
C SER A 302 33.06 -9.87 20.28
N VAL A 303 32.67 -9.04 19.30
CA VAL A 303 33.57 -8.06 18.67
C VAL A 303 33.18 -6.63 19.01
N ASN A 304 34.17 -5.76 19.17
CA ASN A 304 33.91 -4.33 19.35
C ASN A 304 33.97 -3.62 18.00
N ILE A 305 33.00 -2.74 17.75
CA ILE A 305 32.90 -1.97 16.51
C ILE A 305 34.16 -1.20 16.17
N LYS A 306 34.88 -0.71 17.21
CA LYS A 306 36.15 0.00 17.07
C LYS A 306 37.31 -0.86 16.50
N ASN A 307 37.16 -2.18 16.57
CA ASN A 307 38.18 -3.13 16.10
C ASN A 307 37.88 -3.60 14.66
N ALA A 308 36.86 -3.01 13.98
CA ALA A 308 36.57 -3.34 12.61
C ALA A 308 37.74 -2.89 11.68
N ILE A 309 38.13 -3.78 10.78
CA ILE A 309 39.12 -3.48 9.76
C ILE A 309 38.39 -2.77 8.60
N PHE A 310 38.94 -1.63 8.18
CA PHE A 310 38.34 -0.88 7.06
C PHE A 310 38.74 -1.49 5.72
N LEU A 311 37.77 -1.62 4.82
CA LEU A 311 37.97 -2.22 3.50
C LEU A 311 39.03 -1.49 2.67
N ASN A 312 39.22 -0.18 2.85
CA ASN A 312 40.26 0.62 2.20
C ASN A 312 41.68 0.25 2.62
N GLN A 313 41.86 -0.41 3.76
CA GLN A 313 43.20 -0.89 4.20
C GLN A 313 43.69 -2.04 3.35
N PHE A 314 42.82 -2.79 2.70
CA PHE A 314 43.18 -3.86 1.75
C PHE A 314 43.66 -3.32 0.42
N LYS A 315 43.36 -2.05 0.07
CA LYS A 315 43.75 -1.43 -1.20
C LYS A 315 45.21 -0.91 -1.20
N LYS A 316 45.88 -0.81 -0.05
CA LYS A 316 47.21 -0.20 0.04
C LYS A 316 48.38 -1.05 -0.47
N GLY A 317 48.14 -2.29 -0.88
CA GLY A 317 49.23 -3.23 -1.23
C GLY A 317 49.25 -3.73 -2.68
N ASN A 318 48.23 -3.58 -3.50
CA ASN A 318 48.20 -4.16 -4.85
C ASN A 318 47.34 -3.37 -5.80
N THR A 319 47.92 -2.82 -6.82
CA THR A 319 47.32 -1.96 -7.87
C THR A 319 46.40 -2.73 -8.84
N GLU A 320 46.27 -4.06 -8.71
CA GLU A 320 45.52 -4.91 -9.65
C GLU A 320 44.37 -5.72 -9.06
N LEU A 321 43.95 -5.47 -7.82
CA LEU A 321 42.81 -6.19 -7.20
C LEU A 321 41.47 -5.61 -7.67
N GLN A 322 41.07 -5.98 -8.89
CA GLN A 322 39.77 -5.67 -9.46
C GLN A 322 38.58 -6.41 -8.80
N ASN A 323 38.82 -7.23 -7.77
CA ASN A 323 37.80 -8.04 -7.13
C ASN A 323 37.98 -8.04 -5.60
N SER A 324 37.36 -7.10 -4.91
CA SER A 324 37.47 -6.91 -3.47
C SER A 324 36.99 -8.13 -2.66
N PHE A 325 36.08 -8.95 -3.17
CA PHE A 325 35.68 -10.20 -2.53
C PHE A 325 36.84 -11.22 -2.47
N LYS A 326 37.63 -11.32 -3.51
CA LYS A 326 38.80 -12.21 -3.53
C LYS A 326 39.83 -11.79 -2.49
N ALA A 327 40.09 -10.50 -2.36
CA ALA A 327 41.01 -9.98 -1.33
C ALA A 327 40.55 -10.31 0.10
N VAL A 328 39.26 -10.24 0.34
CA VAL A 328 38.66 -10.64 1.63
C VAL A 328 38.79 -12.14 1.86
N GLN A 329 38.57 -12.98 0.83
CA GLN A 329 38.77 -14.43 0.93
C GLN A 329 40.20 -14.80 1.20
N ASP A 330 41.17 -14.19 0.51
CA ASP A 330 42.59 -14.41 0.72
C ASP A 330 43.05 -14.00 2.14
N TYR A 331 42.48 -12.87 2.64
CA TYR A 331 42.73 -12.44 4.02
C TYR A 331 42.21 -13.43 5.06
N ILE A 332 41.00 -13.96 4.87
CA ILE A 332 40.39 -14.94 5.78
C ILE A 332 41.25 -16.19 5.90
N VAL A 333 41.81 -16.69 4.80
CA VAL A 333 42.66 -17.86 4.78
C VAL A 333 43.94 -17.63 5.62
N ASN A 334 44.45 -16.40 5.60
CA ASN A 334 45.70 -16.04 6.30
C ASN A 334 45.51 -15.65 7.79
N HIS A 335 44.27 -15.56 8.28
CA HIS A 335 43.94 -15.07 9.63
C HIS A 335 42.92 -15.99 10.36
N ASP A 336 43.21 -17.30 10.38
CA ASP A 336 42.44 -18.33 11.12
C ASP A 336 40.92 -18.31 10.91
N GLY A 337 40.47 -17.84 9.75
CA GLY A 337 39.06 -17.78 9.40
C GLY A 337 38.23 -16.71 10.12
N LYS A 338 38.84 -15.86 10.95
CA LYS A 338 38.16 -14.81 11.70
C LYS A 338 38.38 -13.44 11.07
N ILE A 339 37.31 -12.74 10.78
CA ILE A 339 37.36 -11.38 10.26
C ILE A 339 36.19 -10.55 10.75
N PHE A 340 36.45 -9.26 11.00
CA PHE A 340 35.43 -8.26 11.26
C PHE A 340 35.74 -7.02 10.43
N LEU A 341 34.98 -6.86 9.33
CA LEU A 341 35.17 -5.80 8.35
C LEU A 341 34.10 -4.75 8.45
N PHE A 342 34.49 -3.49 8.34
CA PHE A 342 33.61 -2.37 8.05
C PHE A 342 33.52 -2.18 6.55
N LEU A 343 32.30 -2.24 6.02
CA LEU A 343 32.04 -2.20 4.58
C LEU A 343 31.62 -0.80 4.10
N GLY A 344 30.88 -0.06 4.92
CA GLY A 344 30.43 1.29 4.57
C GLY A 344 29.53 1.88 5.63
N GLU A 345 29.29 3.18 5.56
CA GLU A 345 28.39 3.90 6.48
C GLU A 345 27.39 4.78 5.75
N GLY A 346 26.32 5.16 6.45
CA GLY A 346 25.30 6.06 5.92
C GLY A 346 24.60 6.81 7.02
N GLN A 347 24.27 8.07 6.77
CA GLN A 347 23.58 8.94 7.72
C GLN A 347 22.25 9.43 7.16
N HIS A 348 21.19 9.31 7.97
CA HIS A 348 19.88 9.80 7.63
C HIS A 348 18.98 9.89 8.87
N LYS A 349 18.00 10.82 8.89
CA LYS A 349 17.00 10.95 9.97
C LYS A 349 16.18 9.67 10.20
N ILE A 350 15.99 8.85 9.17
CA ILE A 350 15.29 7.56 9.24
C ILE A 350 16.31 6.43 9.18
N LYS A 351 16.39 5.60 10.23
CA LYS A 351 17.33 4.50 10.37
C LYS A 351 17.44 3.58 9.12
N ARG A 352 16.29 3.16 8.59
CA ARG A 352 16.21 2.30 7.39
C ARG A 352 16.85 2.95 6.15
N LYS A 353 16.75 4.27 6.00
CA LYS A 353 17.40 4.99 4.89
C LYS A 353 18.90 5.12 5.10
N ALA A 354 19.35 5.33 6.34
CA ALA A 354 20.77 5.31 6.67
C ALA A 354 21.40 3.95 6.34
N GLU A 355 20.71 2.84 6.64
CA GLU A 355 21.16 1.49 6.26
C GLU A 355 21.27 1.31 4.73
N GLN A 356 20.34 1.85 3.94
CA GLN A 356 20.42 1.80 2.47
C GLN A 356 21.61 2.59 1.93
N ILE A 357 21.88 3.78 2.49
CA ILE A 357 23.03 4.60 2.12
C ILE A 357 24.32 3.85 2.43
N ALA A 358 24.44 3.26 3.64
CA ALA A 358 25.59 2.45 4.03
C ALA A 358 25.83 1.28 3.09
N CYS A 359 24.76 0.61 2.65
CA CYS A 359 24.85 -0.50 1.69
C CYS A 359 25.26 -0.03 0.29
N ASN A 360 24.81 1.14 -0.15
CA ASN A 360 25.22 1.71 -1.42
C ASN A 360 26.72 2.02 -1.43
N GLU A 361 27.20 2.64 -0.37
CA GLU A 361 28.64 2.88 -0.19
C GLU A 361 29.45 1.57 -0.21
N ALA A 362 29.01 0.56 0.56
CA ALA A 362 29.65 -0.75 0.58
C ALA A 362 29.70 -1.39 -0.82
N LEU A 363 28.66 -1.27 -1.61
CA LEU A 363 28.60 -1.81 -2.98
C LEU A 363 29.59 -1.13 -3.93
N GLN A 364 29.84 0.16 -3.77
CA GLN A 364 30.84 0.88 -4.58
C GLN A 364 32.27 0.38 -4.34
N PHE A 365 32.55 -0.18 -3.17
CA PHE A 365 33.85 -0.77 -2.84
C PHE A 365 33.96 -2.26 -3.20
N LEU A 366 32.83 -2.95 -3.31
CA LEU A 366 32.76 -4.40 -3.52
C LEU A 366 32.46 -4.79 -4.99
N LEU A 367 32.35 -3.83 -5.89
CA LEU A 367 32.14 -4.03 -7.33
C LEU A 367 33.45 -4.15 -8.11
#